data_72d21d7df39f6df7df23b68e64f3e5db
#
_entry.id   72d21d7df39f6df7df23b68e64f3e5db
#
_cell.length_a   1.000
_cell.length_b   1.000
_cell.length_c   1.000
_cell.angle_alpha   90.00
_cell.angle_beta   90.00
_cell.angle_gamma   90.00
#
_symmetry.space_group_name_H-M   'P 1'
#
loop_
_entity.id
_entity.type
_entity.pdbx_description
1 polymer ?
#
loop_
_entity_poly.entity_id
_entity_poly.type
_entity_poly.pdbx_seq_one_letter_code
_entity_poly.pdbx_strand_id
1 'polypeptide(L)'
;MVGLTKQLAVSYAARGVTVNAICPGPIQTGLREHSSQILGEVAPPMEGVGVGGSEAALRAVVPMGRRGTVEEIAAAARFLASQSAAYVTGHTLVVDGGWTAR
;
A
#
# COMPACT_ATOMS: atom_id res chain seq x y z
N MET A 1 2.76 -13.36 -1.69
CA MET A 1 3.68 -12.43 -1.03
C MET A 1 3.75 -12.59 0.49
N VAL A 2 2.61 -12.74 1.16
CA VAL A 2 2.59 -12.96 2.62
C VAL A 2 3.36 -14.22 3.02
N GLY A 3 3.17 -15.33 2.30
CA GLY A 3 3.89 -16.58 2.58
C GLY A 3 5.38 -16.45 2.39
N LEU A 4 5.82 -15.76 1.33
CA LEU A 4 7.24 -15.51 1.08
C LEU A 4 7.84 -14.63 2.18
N THR A 5 7.12 -13.60 2.60
CA THR A 5 7.56 -12.70 3.67
C THR A 5 7.82 -13.49 4.95
N LYS A 6 6.87 -14.34 5.34
CA LYS A 6 7.00 -15.16 6.56
C LYS A 6 8.15 -16.15 6.46
N GLN A 7 8.31 -16.80 5.33
CA GLN A 7 9.38 -17.77 5.12
C GLN A 7 10.76 -17.11 5.20
N LEU A 8 10.94 -15.97 4.53
CA LEU A 8 12.20 -15.23 4.57
C LEU A 8 12.47 -14.67 5.97
N ALA A 9 11.42 -14.20 6.66
CA ALA A 9 11.56 -13.69 8.02
C ALA A 9 12.11 -14.76 8.95
N VAL A 10 11.55 -15.95 8.92
CA VAL A 10 12.01 -17.06 9.75
C VAL A 10 13.44 -17.46 9.39
N SER A 11 13.75 -17.51 8.09
CA SER A 11 15.06 -17.94 7.60
C SER A 11 16.20 -17.01 8.02
N TYR A 12 15.91 -15.70 8.11
CA TYR A 12 16.96 -14.69 8.36
C TYR A 12 16.90 -14.05 9.73
N ALA A 13 15.91 -14.41 10.57
CA ALA A 13 15.72 -13.79 11.87
C ALA A 13 16.96 -13.89 12.77
N ALA A 14 17.60 -15.06 12.80
CA ALA A 14 18.76 -15.27 13.64
C ALA A 14 19.99 -14.47 13.18
N ARG A 15 19.96 -13.94 11.95
CA ARG A 15 21.03 -13.10 11.42
C ARG A 15 20.79 -11.61 11.65
N GLY A 16 19.73 -11.27 12.39
CA GLY A 16 19.37 -9.88 12.64
C GLY A 16 18.72 -9.16 11.46
N VAL A 17 18.18 -9.92 10.51
CA VAL A 17 17.49 -9.36 9.36
C VAL A 17 16.00 -9.47 9.58
N THR A 18 15.28 -8.36 9.42
CA THR A 18 13.82 -8.37 9.46
C THR A 18 13.24 -8.32 8.05
N VAL A 19 12.17 -9.06 7.82
CA VAL A 19 11.49 -9.12 6.53
C VAL A 19 10.00 -8.90 6.79
N ASN A 20 9.47 -7.82 6.25
CA ASN A 20 8.09 -7.43 6.43
C ASN A 20 7.49 -7.02 5.08
N ALA A 21 6.18 -7.01 5.00
CA ALA A 21 5.46 -6.57 3.82
C ALA A 21 4.57 -5.38 4.17
N ILE A 22 4.40 -4.48 3.22
CA ILE A 22 3.44 -3.38 3.32
C ILE A 22 2.35 -3.63 2.28
N CYS A 23 1.10 -3.60 2.72
CA CYS A 23 -0.06 -3.76 1.86
C CYS A 23 -0.83 -2.45 1.82
N PRO A 24 -0.57 -1.59 0.83
CA PRO A 24 -1.28 -0.32 0.72
C PRO A 24 -2.67 -0.52 0.15
N GLY A 25 -3.59 0.36 0.54
CA GLY A 25 -4.88 0.50 -0.12
C GLY A 25 -4.78 1.47 -1.28
N PRO A 26 -5.89 2.16 -1.61
CA PRO A 26 -5.87 3.17 -2.68
C PRO A 26 -5.00 4.35 -2.27
N ILE A 27 -3.97 4.61 -3.04
CA ILE A 27 -2.98 5.64 -2.75
C ILE A 27 -3.00 6.68 -3.86
N GLN A 28 -2.96 7.94 -3.47
CA GLN A 28 -2.89 9.03 -4.43
C GLN A 28 -1.46 9.16 -4.93
N THR A 29 -1.25 8.70 -6.15
CA THR A 29 0.04 8.81 -6.84
C THR A 29 -0.16 9.64 -8.10
N GLY A 30 0.91 10.11 -8.69
CA GLY A 30 0.85 10.77 -9.98
C GLY A 30 0.68 9.82 -11.18
N LEU A 31 0.56 8.53 -10.91
CA LEU A 31 0.58 7.51 -11.96
C LEU A 31 -0.58 7.66 -12.94
N ARG A 32 -1.78 7.95 -12.43
CA ARG A 32 -2.96 8.11 -13.27
C ARG A 32 -2.85 9.31 -14.20
N GLU A 33 -2.43 10.44 -13.66
CA GLU A 33 -2.20 11.65 -14.44
C GLU A 33 -1.07 11.47 -15.44
N HIS A 34 -0.01 10.82 -14.99
CA HIS A 34 1.15 10.54 -15.82
C HIS A 34 0.78 9.61 -16.98
N SER A 35 -0.03 8.58 -16.71
CA SER A 35 -0.51 7.67 -17.74
C SER A 35 -1.37 8.39 -18.77
N SER A 36 -2.22 9.31 -18.32
CA SER A 36 -3.04 10.11 -19.22
C SER A 36 -2.19 11.00 -20.13
N GLN A 37 -1.10 11.54 -19.60
CA GLN A 37 -0.18 12.36 -20.39
C GLN A 37 0.58 11.53 -21.44
N ILE A 38 0.97 10.32 -21.09
CA ILE A 38 1.71 9.44 -22.00
C ILE A 38 0.80 8.85 -23.07
N LEU A 39 -0.34 8.33 -22.65
CA LEU A 39 -1.26 7.63 -23.54
C LEU A 39 -2.22 8.57 -24.27
N GLY A 40 -2.36 9.79 -23.77
CA GLY A 40 -3.21 10.79 -24.38
C GLY A 40 -4.65 10.34 -24.50
N GLU A 41 -5.30 10.71 -25.61
CA GLU A 41 -6.70 10.38 -25.85
C GLU A 41 -6.93 8.91 -26.20
N VAL A 42 -5.86 8.16 -26.42
CA VAL A 42 -5.95 6.73 -26.78
C VAL A 42 -6.31 5.88 -25.58
N ALA A 43 -5.97 6.34 -24.39
CA ALA A 43 -6.26 5.59 -23.17
C ALA A 43 -7.77 5.67 -22.86
N PRO A 44 -8.43 4.53 -22.57
CA PRO A 44 -9.83 4.57 -22.15
C PRO A 44 -9.96 5.30 -20.81
N PRO A 45 -11.09 5.99 -20.58
CA PRO A 45 -11.33 6.62 -19.29
C PRO A 45 -11.28 5.59 -18.17
N MET A 46 -10.57 5.91 -17.09
CA MET A 46 -10.47 5.03 -15.94
C MET A 46 -11.59 5.29 -14.93
N GLU A 47 -12.48 6.20 -15.19
CA GLU A 47 -13.59 6.53 -14.32
C GLU A 47 -14.54 5.32 -14.17
N GLY A 48 -14.95 5.07 -12.95
CA GLY A 48 -15.85 3.97 -12.65
C GLY A 48 -15.17 2.60 -12.58
N VAL A 49 -13.87 2.51 -12.80
CA VAL A 49 -13.13 1.25 -12.71
C VAL A 49 -12.54 1.11 -11.32
N GLY A 50 -13.12 0.19 -10.54
CA GLY A 50 -12.65 -0.09 -9.18
C GLY A 50 -12.66 1.12 -8.28
N VAL A 51 -11.89 1.04 -7.19
CA VAL A 51 -11.81 2.08 -6.17
C VAL A 51 -11.14 3.36 -6.68
N GLY A 52 -10.34 3.24 -7.74
CA GLY A 52 -9.66 4.37 -8.32
C GLY A 52 -10.55 5.29 -9.15
N GLY A 53 -11.81 4.89 -9.42
CA GLY A 53 -12.64 5.55 -10.41
C GLY A 53 -13.34 6.81 -9.93
N SER A 54 -13.87 6.83 -8.71
CA SER A 54 -14.63 7.98 -8.22
C SER A 54 -14.49 8.14 -6.71
N GLU A 55 -14.72 9.36 -6.25
CA GLU A 55 -14.70 9.67 -4.83
C GLU A 55 -15.86 8.99 -4.09
N ALA A 56 -17.02 8.85 -4.74
CA ALA A 56 -18.16 8.18 -4.13
C ALA A 56 -17.88 6.69 -3.93
N ALA A 57 -17.29 6.04 -4.94
CA ALA A 57 -16.89 4.63 -4.83
C ALA A 57 -15.83 4.44 -3.75
N LEU A 58 -14.89 5.38 -3.67
CA LEU A 58 -13.85 5.35 -2.64
C LEU A 58 -14.43 5.41 -1.24
N ARG A 59 -15.36 6.35 -0.99
CA ARG A 59 -15.99 6.49 0.31
C ARG A 59 -16.82 5.27 0.69
N ALA A 60 -17.35 4.57 -0.30
CA ALA A 60 -18.15 3.39 -0.05
C ALA A 60 -17.33 2.22 0.49
N VAL A 61 -16.05 2.12 0.12
CA VAL A 61 -15.21 0.98 0.47
C VAL A 61 -14.11 1.30 1.46
N VAL A 62 -13.63 2.54 1.52
CA VAL A 62 -12.58 2.95 2.45
C VAL A 62 -13.21 3.71 3.62
N PRO A 63 -13.18 3.13 4.84
CA PRO A 63 -13.79 3.79 6.01
C PRO A 63 -13.28 5.20 6.28
N MET A 64 -11.99 5.48 6.05
CA MET A 64 -11.48 6.85 6.21
C MET A 64 -11.97 7.80 5.13
N GLY A 65 -12.55 7.29 4.05
CA GLY A 65 -13.17 8.11 3.01
C GLY A 65 -12.21 8.87 2.12
N ARG A 66 -10.94 8.50 2.12
CA ARG A 66 -9.93 9.16 1.29
C ARG A 66 -8.85 8.18 0.87
N ARG A 67 -8.09 8.57 -0.14
CA ARG A 67 -6.89 7.84 -0.52
C ARG A 67 -5.78 8.14 0.49
N GLY A 68 -4.88 7.19 0.67
CA GLY A 68 -3.65 7.45 1.38
C GLY A 68 -2.70 8.27 0.52
N THR A 69 -1.69 8.85 1.17
CA THR A 69 -0.65 9.59 0.47
C THR A 69 0.61 8.73 0.35
N VAL A 70 1.46 9.08 -0.62
CA VAL A 70 2.76 8.39 -0.75
C VAL A 70 3.61 8.59 0.50
N GLU A 71 3.48 9.75 1.17
CA GLU A 71 4.19 10.04 2.41
C GLU A 71 3.75 9.10 3.54
N GLU A 72 2.47 8.74 3.59
CA GLU A 72 1.96 7.81 4.59
C GLU A 72 2.54 6.40 4.39
N ILE A 73 2.66 5.96 3.14
CA ILE A 73 3.31 4.68 2.85
C ILE A 73 4.80 4.74 3.15
N ALA A 74 5.46 5.84 2.79
CA ALA A 74 6.88 6.03 3.07
C ALA A 74 7.15 6.04 4.59
N ALA A 75 6.25 6.62 5.38
CA ALA A 75 6.38 6.61 6.84
C ALA A 75 6.31 5.19 7.40
N ALA A 76 5.40 4.37 6.88
CA ALA A 76 5.30 2.96 7.26
C ALA A 76 6.58 2.21 6.92
N ALA A 77 7.13 2.44 5.73
CA ALA A 77 8.39 1.82 5.30
C ALA A 77 9.55 2.25 6.19
N ARG A 78 9.64 3.55 6.52
CA ARG A 78 10.69 4.05 7.41
C ARG A 78 10.60 3.42 8.80
N PHE A 79 9.38 3.27 9.34
CA PHE A 79 9.21 2.61 10.63
C PHE A 79 9.75 1.18 10.59
N LEU A 80 9.34 0.41 9.59
CA LEU A 80 9.77 -0.99 9.47
C LEU A 80 11.28 -1.13 9.26
N ALA A 81 11.92 -0.14 8.65
CA ALA A 81 13.36 -0.13 8.43
C ALA A 81 14.17 0.43 9.61
N SER A 82 13.49 0.94 10.64
CA SER A 82 14.15 1.63 11.75
C SER A 82 14.46 0.69 12.91
N GLN A 83 15.30 1.16 13.84
CA GLN A 83 15.55 0.45 15.08
C GLN A 83 14.30 0.29 15.94
N SER A 84 13.34 1.20 15.79
CA SER A 84 12.05 1.08 16.50
C SER A 84 11.28 -0.17 16.13
N ALA A 85 11.56 -0.77 14.97
CA ALA A 85 10.93 -2.00 14.51
C ALA A 85 11.87 -3.21 14.61
N ALA A 86 12.90 -3.14 15.44
CA ALA A 86 13.94 -4.18 15.49
C ALA A 86 13.40 -5.57 15.85
N TYR A 87 12.27 -5.63 16.54
CA TYR A 87 11.66 -6.91 16.93
C TYR A 87 10.46 -7.28 16.07
N VAL A 88 10.25 -6.55 14.95
CA VAL A 88 9.12 -6.78 14.03
C VAL A 88 9.65 -7.50 12.80
N THR A 89 9.23 -8.73 12.60
CA THR A 89 9.58 -9.49 11.40
C THR A 89 8.45 -10.47 11.06
N GLY A 90 8.30 -10.79 9.80
CA GLY A 90 7.24 -11.65 9.31
C GLY A 90 5.86 -11.00 9.32
N HIS A 91 5.81 -9.68 9.48
CA HIS A 91 4.57 -8.94 9.62
C HIS A 91 4.11 -8.36 8.29
N THR A 92 2.80 -8.35 8.09
CA THR A 92 2.17 -7.66 6.98
C THR A 92 1.48 -6.42 7.54
N LEU A 93 2.04 -5.25 7.25
CA LEU A 93 1.49 -3.98 7.72
C LEU A 93 0.51 -3.45 6.68
N VAL A 94 -0.76 -3.42 7.04
CA VAL A 94 -1.82 -2.95 6.16
C VAL A 94 -2.00 -1.44 6.37
N VAL A 95 -1.91 -0.68 5.29
CA VAL A 95 -2.05 0.79 5.31
C VAL A 95 -3.10 1.15 4.25
N ASP A 96 -4.37 1.01 4.61
CA ASP A 96 -5.46 1.05 3.64
C ASP A 96 -6.70 1.86 4.09
N GLY A 97 -6.56 2.69 5.11
CA GLY A 97 -7.67 3.49 5.59
C GLY A 97 -8.82 2.69 6.18
N GLY A 98 -8.58 1.43 6.52
CA GLY A 98 -9.57 0.56 7.12
C GLY A 98 -10.30 -0.36 6.13
N TRP A 99 -9.93 -0.33 4.86
CA TRP A 99 -10.65 -1.10 3.82
C TRP A 99 -10.78 -2.58 4.19
N THR A 100 -9.70 -3.21 4.62
CA THR A 100 -9.71 -4.65 4.93
C THR A 100 -10.05 -4.95 6.39
N ALA A 101 -10.36 -3.95 7.19
CA ALA A 101 -10.61 -4.12 8.62
C ALA A 101 -12.00 -4.68 8.93
N ARG A 102 -12.88 -4.70 7.94
CA ARG A 102 -14.27 -5.14 8.13
C ARG A 102 -14.63 -6.37 7.29
#